data_699ccd155287aecb2bed7c197af71c3b
#
_entry.id   699ccd155287aecb2bed7c197af71c3b
#
_cell.length_a   1.000
_cell.length_b   1.000
_cell.length_c   1.000
_cell.angle_alpha   90.00
_cell.angle_beta   90.00
_cell.angle_gamma   90.00
#
_symmetry.space_group_name_H-M   'P 1'
#
loop_
_entity.id
_entity.type
_entity.pdbx_description
1 polymer ?
#
loop_
_entity_poly.entity_id
_entity_poly.type
_entity_poly.pdbx_seq_one_letter_code
_entity_poly.pdbx_strand_id
1 'polypeptide(L)'
;MRRSQRFFHKVSSHYHDRLEKIGSLNRVNVSKAIIEPRVGERVLDVGNGGLKQFCPPQTSFYVGVDFSLEMLRRGKNRTFDKVCGEAINLPFKEEGFNTILYLYLLHHLAKGGTRTTIEEVKKALKEGSTCLKTGGNVIIAETCIPSFLERVERTFFSILRVFLFFTKQSEVFLFSAETLTRILTECGYSEIKTWKLSREEENPKKWVRISIGLPNLKIPRWLNPSRVTIFEAKN
;
A
#
# COMPACT_ATOMS: atom_id res chain seq x y z
N MET A 1 -9.14 14.48 -10.98
CA MET A 1 -8.63 13.10 -11.02
C MET A 1 -7.13 13.13 -10.80
N ARG A 2 -6.61 12.41 -9.79
CA ARG A 2 -5.17 12.35 -9.48
C ARG A 2 -4.42 11.68 -10.62
N ARG A 3 -3.12 11.92 -10.72
CA ARG A 3 -2.28 11.32 -11.76
C ARG A 3 -2.13 9.80 -11.57
N SER A 4 -1.98 9.34 -10.33
CA SER A 4 -2.01 7.92 -9.99
C SER A 4 -3.32 7.26 -10.42
N GLN A 5 -4.46 7.92 -10.24
CA GLN A 5 -5.77 7.44 -10.69
C GLN A 5 -5.81 7.22 -12.21
N ARG A 6 -5.33 8.19 -13.00
CA ARG A 6 -5.25 8.06 -14.48
C ARG A 6 -4.31 6.93 -14.91
N PHE A 7 -3.20 6.76 -14.19
CA PHE A 7 -2.26 5.67 -14.45
C PHE A 7 -2.91 4.31 -14.24
N PHE A 8 -3.53 4.06 -13.07
CA PHE A 8 -4.17 2.78 -12.75
C PHE A 8 -5.36 2.49 -13.65
N HIS A 9 -6.14 3.48 -14.01
CA HIS A 9 -7.21 3.31 -15.01
C HIS A 9 -6.66 2.82 -16.34
N LYS A 10 -5.53 3.37 -16.80
CA LYS A 10 -4.90 2.98 -18.07
C LYS A 10 -4.23 1.61 -18.02
N VAL A 11 -3.60 1.23 -16.89
CA VAL A 11 -2.87 -0.04 -16.78
C VAL A 11 -3.71 -1.20 -16.26
N SER A 12 -4.96 -0.96 -15.90
CA SER A 12 -5.86 -1.96 -15.31
C SER A 12 -5.95 -3.25 -16.13
N SER A 13 -5.88 -3.16 -17.48
CA SER A 13 -5.93 -4.32 -18.38
C SER A 13 -4.78 -5.31 -18.23
N HIS A 14 -3.61 -4.87 -17.76
CA HIS A 14 -2.41 -5.70 -17.67
C HIS A 14 -1.83 -5.75 -16.25
N TYR A 15 -2.45 -5.06 -15.30
CA TYR A 15 -1.90 -4.92 -13.95
C TYR A 15 -1.86 -6.25 -13.20
N HIS A 16 -2.95 -7.00 -13.24
CA HIS A 16 -3.06 -8.31 -12.58
C HIS A 16 -2.10 -9.33 -13.20
N ASP A 17 -2.00 -9.38 -14.53
CA ASP A 17 -1.05 -10.26 -15.23
C ASP A 17 0.42 -9.88 -14.94
N ARG A 18 0.69 -8.60 -14.74
CA ARG A 18 2.02 -8.13 -14.30
C ARG A 18 2.35 -8.56 -12.88
N LEU A 19 1.41 -8.47 -11.95
CA LEU A 19 1.62 -8.91 -10.57
C LEU A 19 1.92 -10.41 -10.51
N GLU A 20 1.23 -11.23 -11.28
CA GLU A 20 1.49 -12.67 -11.38
C GLU A 20 2.90 -12.96 -11.94
N LYS A 21 3.35 -12.20 -12.96
CA LYS A 21 4.67 -12.38 -13.61
C LYS A 21 5.86 -11.86 -12.80
N ILE A 22 5.68 -10.89 -11.92
CA ILE A 22 6.79 -10.26 -11.16
C ILE A 22 7.33 -11.16 -10.04
N GLY A 23 6.75 -12.34 -9.83
CA GLY A 23 7.27 -13.30 -8.85
C GLY A 23 7.04 -12.86 -7.41
N SER A 24 5.93 -12.20 -7.18
CA SER A 24 5.47 -11.75 -5.85
C SER A 24 5.06 -12.88 -4.91
N LEU A 25 5.05 -14.12 -5.37
CA LEU A 25 4.57 -15.26 -4.59
C LEU A 25 5.29 -15.41 -3.24
N ASN A 26 6.62 -15.32 -3.22
CA ASN A 26 7.36 -15.48 -1.96
C ASN A 26 7.08 -14.31 -1.00
N ARG A 27 7.12 -13.08 -1.50
CA ARG A 27 6.78 -11.86 -0.75
C ARG A 27 5.36 -11.91 -0.19
N VAL A 28 4.40 -12.36 -1.00
CA VAL A 28 2.99 -12.52 -0.58
C VAL A 28 2.88 -13.59 0.49
N ASN A 29 3.51 -14.75 0.33
CA ASN A 29 3.43 -15.84 1.30
C ASN A 29 4.03 -15.47 2.66
N VAL A 30 5.19 -14.81 2.69
CA VAL A 30 5.80 -14.34 3.94
C VAL A 30 4.94 -13.26 4.58
N SER A 31 4.46 -12.29 3.79
CA SER A 31 3.54 -11.27 4.30
C SER A 31 2.24 -11.90 4.83
N LYS A 32 1.74 -12.96 4.17
CA LYS A 32 0.56 -13.70 4.59
C LYS A 32 0.73 -14.32 5.98
N ALA A 33 1.86 -14.98 6.24
CA ALA A 33 2.17 -15.55 7.54
C ALA A 33 2.20 -14.51 8.68
N ILE A 34 2.59 -13.27 8.37
CA ILE A 34 2.59 -12.17 9.33
C ILE A 34 1.20 -11.53 9.48
N ILE A 35 0.49 -11.30 8.39
CA ILE A 35 -0.76 -10.54 8.36
C ILE A 35 -1.96 -11.39 8.82
N GLU A 36 -2.14 -12.60 8.31
CA GLU A 36 -3.35 -13.39 8.55
C GLU A 36 -3.68 -13.66 10.03
N PRO A 37 -2.69 -13.95 10.92
CA PRO A 37 -2.98 -14.14 12.34
C PRO A 37 -3.53 -12.89 13.07
N ARG A 38 -3.41 -11.71 12.43
CA ARG A 38 -3.76 -10.41 12.98
C ARG A 38 -5.05 -9.83 12.41
N VAL A 39 -5.58 -10.48 11.39
CA VAL A 39 -6.81 -10.06 10.71
C VAL A 39 -8.01 -10.57 11.50
N GLY A 40 -8.96 -9.68 11.75
CA GLY A 40 -10.19 -10.00 12.48
C GLY A 40 -11.32 -10.49 11.58
N GLU A 41 -12.52 -10.56 12.15
CA GLU A 41 -13.72 -11.07 11.50
C GLU A 41 -14.22 -10.20 10.34
N ARG A 42 -14.19 -8.88 10.52
CA ARG A 42 -14.69 -7.90 9.56
C ARG A 42 -13.54 -7.06 9.03
N VAL A 43 -13.27 -7.19 7.74
CA VAL A 43 -12.10 -6.63 7.09
C VAL A 43 -12.48 -5.63 6.02
N LEU A 44 -11.85 -4.46 6.06
CA LEU A 44 -11.84 -3.48 4.98
C LEU A 44 -10.44 -3.44 4.34
N ASP A 45 -10.36 -3.77 3.06
CA ASP A 45 -9.11 -3.72 2.29
C ASP A 45 -9.12 -2.52 1.34
N VAL A 46 -8.34 -1.51 1.67
CA VAL A 46 -8.35 -0.20 0.98
C VAL A 46 -7.29 -0.17 -0.10
N GLY A 47 -7.70 0.16 -1.34
CA GLY A 47 -6.83 0.19 -2.50
C GLY A 47 -6.48 -1.19 -3.03
N ASN A 48 -7.39 -2.16 -2.88
CA ASN A 48 -7.11 -3.57 -3.14
C ASN A 48 -7.09 -3.96 -4.63
N GLY A 49 -7.44 -3.05 -5.54
CA GLY A 49 -7.44 -3.33 -6.99
C GLY A 49 -8.36 -4.47 -7.42
N GLY A 50 -9.36 -4.84 -6.62
CA GLY A 50 -10.24 -5.98 -6.89
C GLY A 50 -9.65 -7.35 -6.55
N LEU A 51 -8.56 -7.41 -5.78
CA LEU A 51 -7.87 -8.64 -5.35
C LEU A 51 -8.12 -8.90 -3.86
N LYS A 52 -8.38 -10.16 -3.50
CA LYS A 52 -8.46 -10.62 -2.11
C LYS A 52 -7.19 -11.40 -1.81
N GLN A 53 -6.26 -10.77 -1.10
CA GLN A 53 -4.94 -11.35 -0.83
C GLN A 53 -4.86 -12.04 0.54
N PHE A 54 -5.46 -11.45 1.56
CA PHE A 54 -5.36 -11.88 2.96
C PHE A 54 -6.75 -12.09 3.57
N CYS A 55 -7.19 -13.34 3.60
CA CYS A 55 -8.50 -13.69 4.15
C CYS A 55 -8.37 -15.01 4.94
N PRO A 56 -8.00 -14.91 6.22
CA PRO A 56 -7.93 -16.09 7.08
C PRO A 56 -9.33 -16.66 7.36
N PRO A 57 -9.42 -17.93 7.83
CA PRO A 57 -10.70 -18.61 8.07
C PRO A 57 -11.65 -17.88 9.02
N GLN A 58 -11.12 -17.11 9.99
CA GLN A 58 -11.91 -16.32 10.93
C GLN A 58 -12.60 -15.11 10.30
N THR A 59 -12.26 -14.73 9.06
CA THR A 59 -12.87 -13.58 8.40
C THR A 59 -14.24 -13.97 7.82
N SER A 60 -15.30 -13.45 8.43
CA SER A 60 -16.68 -13.67 7.99
C SER A 60 -17.16 -12.60 7.01
N PHE A 61 -16.58 -11.40 7.06
CA PHE A 61 -16.94 -10.28 6.19
C PHE A 61 -15.69 -9.59 5.65
N TYR A 62 -15.57 -9.53 4.32
CA TYR A 62 -14.46 -8.89 3.64
C TYR A 62 -14.96 -7.99 2.53
N VAL A 63 -14.58 -6.72 2.59
CA VAL A 63 -14.92 -5.76 1.53
C VAL A 63 -13.65 -5.07 1.04
N GLY A 64 -13.51 -4.98 -0.27
CA GLY A 64 -12.42 -4.27 -0.93
C GLY A 64 -12.89 -2.93 -1.49
N VAL A 65 -12.12 -1.88 -1.24
CA VAL A 65 -12.35 -0.55 -1.81
C VAL A 65 -11.23 -0.19 -2.74
N ASP A 66 -11.58 0.31 -3.91
CA ASP A 66 -10.63 0.93 -4.84
C ASP A 66 -11.29 2.10 -5.57
N PHE A 67 -10.53 3.15 -5.85
CA PHE A 67 -11.05 4.28 -6.62
C PHE A 67 -11.31 3.93 -8.09
N SER A 68 -10.67 2.88 -8.60
CA SER A 68 -10.75 2.45 -9.99
C SER A 68 -11.79 1.36 -10.18
N LEU A 69 -12.96 1.73 -10.69
CA LEU A 69 -14.00 0.79 -11.06
C LEU A 69 -13.49 -0.28 -12.03
N GLU A 70 -12.58 0.09 -12.94
CA GLU A 70 -11.97 -0.85 -13.88
C GLU A 70 -11.11 -1.90 -13.19
N MET A 71 -10.33 -1.52 -12.18
CA MET A 71 -9.56 -2.47 -11.35
C MET A 71 -10.48 -3.44 -10.63
N LEU A 72 -11.56 -2.94 -10.01
CA LEU A 72 -12.55 -3.76 -9.31
C LEU A 72 -13.25 -4.76 -10.24
N ARG A 73 -13.64 -4.33 -11.44
CA ARG A 73 -14.29 -5.18 -12.45
C ARG A 73 -13.38 -6.27 -12.98
N ARG A 74 -12.11 -5.98 -13.16
CA ARG A 74 -11.10 -6.91 -13.72
C ARG A 74 -10.55 -7.89 -12.69
N GLY A 75 -10.70 -7.60 -11.41
CA GLY A 75 -10.28 -8.51 -10.36
C GLY A 75 -10.96 -9.87 -10.50
N LYS A 76 -10.17 -10.92 -10.77
CA LYS A 76 -10.63 -12.28 -11.07
C LYS A 76 -11.42 -12.92 -9.90
N ASN A 77 -11.18 -12.44 -8.68
CA ASN A 77 -11.85 -12.97 -7.48
C ASN A 77 -13.23 -12.31 -7.30
N ARG A 78 -14.28 -13.12 -7.33
CA ARG A 78 -15.68 -12.71 -7.15
C ARG A 78 -16.26 -13.03 -5.77
N THR A 79 -15.44 -13.53 -4.85
CA THR A 79 -15.89 -14.08 -3.55
C THR A 79 -15.92 -13.04 -2.43
N PHE A 80 -15.94 -11.75 -2.73
CA PHE A 80 -16.01 -10.68 -1.74
C PHE A 80 -16.66 -9.41 -2.33
N ASP A 81 -17.16 -8.56 -1.46
CA ASP A 81 -17.79 -7.31 -1.84
C ASP A 81 -16.78 -6.28 -2.31
N LYS A 82 -17.09 -5.57 -3.39
CA LYS A 82 -16.24 -4.56 -4.01
C LYS A 82 -16.98 -3.23 -4.07
N VAL A 83 -16.35 -2.21 -3.53
CA VAL A 83 -16.90 -0.85 -3.46
C VAL A 83 -15.98 0.12 -4.18
N CYS A 84 -16.54 0.95 -5.05
CA CYS A 84 -15.78 2.04 -5.68
C CYS A 84 -15.76 3.24 -4.73
N GLY A 85 -14.57 3.63 -4.26
CA GLY A 85 -14.41 4.72 -3.28
C GLY A 85 -12.96 5.18 -3.15
N GLU A 86 -12.77 6.35 -2.56
CA GLU A 86 -11.43 6.91 -2.31
C GLU A 86 -10.97 6.62 -0.88
N ALA A 87 -9.69 6.28 -0.70
CA ALA A 87 -9.11 6.01 0.61
C ALA A 87 -9.20 7.19 1.60
N ILE A 88 -9.33 8.42 1.09
CA ILE A 88 -9.46 9.65 1.89
C ILE A 88 -10.90 10.08 2.15
N ASN A 89 -11.86 9.29 1.72
CA ASN A 89 -13.29 9.48 1.92
C ASN A 89 -13.98 8.13 1.74
N LEU A 90 -13.95 7.30 2.76
CA LEU A 90 -14.45 5.94 2.74
C LEU A 90 -15.98 5.92 2.86
N PRO A 91 -16.71 5.19 2.00
CA PRO A 91 -18.18 5.19 2.01
C PRO A 91 -18.75 4.18 3.03
N PHE A 92 -18.21 4.17 4.24
CA PHE A 92 -18.64 3.25 5.30
C PHE A 92 -19.02 3.98 6.57
N LYS A 93 -19.85 3.32 7.38
CA LYS A 93 -20.22 3.79 8.71
C LYS A 93 -19.03 3.65 9.67
N GLU A 94 -19.05 4.46 10.71
CA GLU A 94 -18.15 4.37 11.85
C GLU A 94 -18.24 2.98 12.50
N GLU A 95 -17.12 2.54 13.08
CA GLU A 95 -17.01 1.29 13.83
C GLU A 95 -17.51 0.02 13.11
N GLY A 96 -17.37 -0.03 11.79
CA GLY A 96 -17.82 -1.16 10.97
C GLY A 96 -16.90 -2.35 10.93
N PHE A 97 -15.59 -2.18 11.18
CA PHE A 97 -14.55 -3.16 10.90
C PHE A 97 -13.65 -3.47 12.10
N ASN A 98 -13.19 -4.73 12.19
CA ASN A 98 -12.18 -5.15 13.17
C ASN A 98 -10.77 -4.85 12.65
N THR A 99 -10.54 -4.95 11.35
CA THR A 99 -9.25 -4.73 10.71
C THR A 99 -9.40 -3.93 9.43
N ILE A 100 -8.51 -2.96 9.26
CA ILE A 100 -8.33 -2.26 7.97
C ILE A 100 -6.96 -2.57 7.41
N LEU A 101 -6.92 -2.91 6.12
CA LEU A 101 -5.70 -3.22 5.38
C LEU A 101 -5.35 -2.07 4.42
N TYR A 102 -4.10 -1.62 4.43
CA TYR A 102 -3.49 -0.76 3.43
C TYR A 102 -2.28 -1.48 2.84
N LEU A 103 -2.48 -2.18 1.73
CA LEU A 103 -1.45 -3.03 1.16
C LEU A 103 -0.85 -2.38 -0.09
N TYR A 104 0.35 -1.82 0.06
CA TYR A 104 1.07 -1.13 -1.02
C TYR A 104 0.27 0.03 -1.64
N LEU A 105 -0.47 0.75 -0.82
CA LEU A 105 -1.32 1.85 -1.23
C LEU A 105 -0.72 3.23 -0.92
N LEU A 106 -0.14 3.41 0.28
CA LEU A 106 0.16 4.74 0.80
C LEU A 106 1.12 5.53 -0.09
N HIS A 107 2.10 4.85 -0.69
CA HIS A 107 3.04 5.47 -1.63
C HIS A 107 2.36 5.98 -2.93
N HIS A 108 1.16 5.50 -3.25
CA HIS A 108 0.36 5.97 -4.39
C HIS A 108 -0.54 7.17 -4.06
N LEU A 109 -0.63 7.57 -2.80
CA LEU A 109 -1.35 8.77 -2.39
C LEU A 109 -0.53 10.06 -2.63
N ALA A 110 0.63 9.93 -3.30
CA ALA A 110 1.46 11.07 -3.68
C ALA A 110 0.65 12.15 -4.44
N LYS A 111 0.78 13.41 -3.99
CA LYS A 111 0.04 14.54 -4.56
C LYS A 111 0.81 15.85 -4.36
N GLY A 112 1.14 16.49 -5.46
CA GLY A 112 1.66 17.87 -5.47
C GLY A 112 3.08 18.02 -4.90
N GLY A 113 3.32 17.69 -3.66
CA GLY A 113 4.61 17.79 -2.98
C GLY A 113 4.65 16.91 -1.75
N THR A 114 5.79 16.86 -1.09
CA THR A 114 6.00 16.00 0.09
C THR A 114 5.01 16.29 1.22
N ARG A 115 4.81 17.58 1.55
CA ARG A 115 3.87 17.98 2.61
C ARG A 115 2.45 17.56 2.28
N THR A 116 1.99 17.85 1.07
CA THR A 116 0.64 17.49 0.61
C THR A 116 0.46 15.96 0.57
N THR A 117 1.50 15.22 0.19
CA THR A 117 1.49 13.75 0.19
C THR A 117 1.31 13.20 1.61
N ILE A 118 2.04 13.72 2.58
CA ILE A 118 1.89 13.33 3.99
C ILE A 118 0.47 13.61 4.50
N GLU A 119 -0.10 14.77 4.17
CA GLU A 119 -1.46 15.11 4.56
C GLU A 119 -2.52 14.19 3.91
N GLU A 120 -2.33 13.76 2.66
CA GLU A 120 -3.22 12.79 2.02
C GLU A 120 -3.14 11.41 2.69
N VAL A 121 -1.93 10.97 3.10
CA VAL A 121 -1.76 9.73 3.87
C VAL A 121 -2.43 9.83 5.24
N LYS A 122 -2.25 10.94 5.96
CA LYS A 122 -2.93 11.17 7.23
C LYS A 122 -4.45 11.17 7.10
N LYS A 123 -4.99 11.78 6.04
CA LYS A 123 -6.44 11.73 5.76
C LYS A 123 -6.92 10.30 5.58
N ALA A 124 -6.23 9.49 4.76
CA ALA A 124 -6.60 8.10 4.53
C ALA A 124 -6.56 7.28 5.82
N LEU A 125 -5.54 7.47 6.66
CA LEU A 125 -5.42 6.77 7.94
C LEU A 125 -6.50 7.22 8.95
N LYS A 126 -6.83 8.51 9.01
CA LYS A 126 -7.92 9.01 9.86
C LYS A 126 -9.29 8.51 9.40
N GLU A 127 -9.56 8.49 8.09
CA GLU A 127 -10.78 7.86 7.55
C GLU A 127 -10.87 6.38 7.95
N GLY A 128 -9.74 5.64 7.87
CA GLY A 128 -9.70 4.28 8.36
C GLY A 128 -9.98 4.19 9.86
N SER A 129 -9.38 5.05 10.66
CA SER A 129 -9.60 5.08 12.12
C SER A 129 -11.10 5.20 12.46
N THR A 130 -11.85 6.08 11.79
CA THR A 130 -13.30 6.21 12.03
C THR A 130 -14.09 4.95 11.66
N CYS A 131 -13.64 4.18 10.67
CA CYS A 131 -14.29 2.93 10.27
C CYS A 131 -13.93 1.74 11.17
N LEU A 132 -12.87 1.85 11.99
CA LEU A 132 -12.46 0.81 12.93
C LEU A 132 -13.34 0.79 14.18
N LYS A 133 -13.66 -0.41 14.65
CA LYS A 133 -14.21 -0.61 15.99
C LYS A 133 -13.17 -0.24 17.05
N THR A 134 -13.65 0.16 18.21
CA THR A 134 -12.78 0.33 19.39
C THR A 134 -11.96 -0.93 19.63
N GLY A 135 -10.64 -0.78 19.74
CA GLY A 135 -9.68 -1.89 19.86
C GLY A 135 -9.41 -2.64 18.55
N GLY A 136 -9.99 -2.20 17.43
CA GLY A 136 -9.64 -2.68 16.10
C GLY A 136 -8.20 -2.36 15.72
N ASN A 137 -7.71 -2.94 14.64
CA ASN A 137 -6.35 -2.70 14.17
C ASN A 137 -6.27 -2.27 12.72
N VAL A 138 -5.27 -1.46 12.43
CA VAL A 138 -4.82 -1.21 11.06
C VAL A 138 -3.59 -2.06 10.76
N ILE A 139 -3.54 -2.65 9.57
CA ILE A 139 -2.36 -3.36 9.07
C ILE A 139 -1.93 -2.69 7.77
N ILE A 140 -0.68 -2.28 7.73
CA ILE A 140 -0.08 -1.62 6.56
C ILE A 140 1.08 -2.47 6.07
N ALA A 141 1.12 -2.79 4.79
CA ALA A 141 2.31 -3.36 4.15
C ALA A 141 2.83 -2.38 3.11
N GLU A 142 4.04 -1.87 3.32
CA GLU A 142 4.65 -0.87 2.43
C GLU A 142 6.10 -1.16 2.10
N THR A 143 6.50 -0.69 0.92
CA THR A 143 7.92 -0.68 0.54
C THR A 143 8.58 0.55 1.13
N CYS A 144 9.36 0.35 2.19
CA CYS A 144 10.06 1.42 2.90
C CYS A 144 11.51 1.54 2.45
N ILE A 145 12.02 2.77 2.45
CA ILE A 145 13.43 3.11 2.19
C ILE A 145 14.09 3.61 3.49
N PRO A 146 15.43 3.60 3.57
CA PRO A 146 16.14 4.23 4.67
C PRO A 146 15.82 5.72 4.80
N SER A 147 15.75 6.25 6.02
CA SER A 147 15.37 7.64 6.31
C SER A 147 16.26 8.68 5.62
N PHE A 148 17.55 8.37 5.42
CA PHE A 148 18.44 9.28 4.70
C PHE A 148 18.06 9.38 3.21
N LEU A 149 17.64 8.28 2.57
CA LEU A 149 17.16 8.30 1.18
C LEU A 149 15.81 9.00 1.07
N GLU A 150 14.93 8.84 2.05
CA GLU A 150 13.69 9.61 2.08
C GLU A 150 13.97 11.12 2.16
N ARG A 151 14.97 11.56 2.94
CA ARG A 151 15.36 12.98 2.98
C ARG A 151 15.84 13.49 1.62
N VAL A 152 16.64 12.69 0.92
CA VAL A 152 17.07 12.99 -0.46
C VAL A 152 15.85 13.07 -1.39
N GLU A 153 14.96 12.07 -1.34
CA GLU A 153 13.73 12.07 -2.14
C GLU A 153 12.88 13.31 -1.86
N ARG A 154 12.68 13.69 -0.60
CA ARG A 154 11.95 14.91 -0.20
C ARG A 154 12.54 16.16 -0.83
N THR A 155 13.86 16.30 -0.84
CA THR A 155 14.56 17.46 -1.40
C THR A 155 14.38 17.54 -2.92
N PHE A 156 14.45 16.42 -3.61
CA PHE A 156 14.40 16.36 -5.07
C PHE A 156 13.03 15.94 -5.62
N PHE A 157 12.00 15.81 -4.78
CA PHE A 157 10.69 15.29 -5.18
C PHE A 157 10.06 16.09 -6.32
N SER A 158 10.20 17.41 -6.33
CA SER A 158 9.68 18.25 -7.41
C SER A 158 10.33 17.93 -8.75
N ILE A 159 11.64 17.70 -8.77
CA ILE A 159 12.39 17.32 -9.97
C ILE A 159 12.00 15.90 -10.42
N LEU A 160 11.93 14.97 -9.47
CA LEU A 160 11.49 13.59 -9.73
C LEU A 160 10.08 13.55 -10.34
N ARG A 161 9.16 14.37 -9.85
CA ARG A 161 7.80 14.48 -10.40
C ARG A 161 7.79 14.95 -11.86
N VAL A 162 8.63 15.90 -12.22
CA VAL A 162 8.77 16.36 -13.62
C VAL A 162 9.29 15.20 -14.48
N PHE A 163 10.29 14.48 -14.02
CA PHE A 163 10.81 13.31 -14.72
C PHE A 163 9.75 12.19 -14.87
N LEU A 164 9.04 11.84 -13.80
CA LEU A 164 7.94 10.88 -13.84
C LEU A 164 6.81 11.35 -14.77
N PHE A 165 6.64 12.67 -14.93
CA PHE A 165 5.69 13.24 -15.87
C PHE A 165 6.05 12.89 -17.32
N PHE A 166 7.27 13.11 -17.73
CA PHE A 166 7.71 12.82 -19.10
C PHE A 166 7.75 11.31 -19.40
N THR A 167 8.05 10.49 -18.41
CA THR A 167 8.07 9.01 -18.55
C THR A 167 6.70 8.36 -18.43
N LYS A 168 5.61 9.14 -18.25
CA LYS A 168 4.23 8.65 -18.08
C LYS A 168 4.06 7.64 -16.93
N GLN A 169 4.94 7.69 -15.94
CA GLN A 169 4.90 6.86 -14.75
C GLN A 169 3.90 7.40 -13.71
N SER A 170 3.44 6.52 -12.81
CA SER A 170 2.67 6.94 -11.63
C SER A 170 3.52 7.84 -10.74
N GLU A 171 2.91 8.86 -10.17
CA GLU A 171 3.53 9.62 -9.09
C GLU A 171 3.52 8.73 -7.84
N VAL A 172 4.70 8.49 -7.28
CA VAL A 172 4.89 7.69 -6.07
C VAL A 172 5.83 8.43 -5.14
N PHE A 173 5.66 8.22 -3.83
CA PHE A 173 6.55 8.73 -2.80
C PHE A 173 6.88 7.58 -1.83
N LEU A 174 8.16 7.26 -1.68
CA LEU A 174 8.57 6.18 -0.79
C LEU A 174 8.84 6.72 0.62
N PHE A 175 8.22 6.12 1.60
CA PHE A 175 8.38 6.47 3.00
C PHE A 175 9.47 5.63 3.67
N SER A 176 10.09 6.17 4.71
CA SER A 176 10.83 5.36 5.67
C SER A 176 9.86 4.76 6.70
N ALA A 177 10.29 3.68 7.35
CA ALA A 177 9.51 3.08 8.41
C ALA A 177 9.26 4.06 9.57
N GLU A 178 10.27 4.87 9.92
CA GLU A 178 10.20 5.88 10.96
C GLU A 178 9.17 6.97 10.64
N THR A 179 9.09 7.40 9.37
CA THR A 179 8.09 8.38 8.94
C THR A 179 6.68 7.81 9.01
N LEU A 180 6.45 6.56 8.58
CA LEU A 180 5.13 5.92 8.68
C LEU A 180 4.73 5.69 10.14
N THR A 181 5.65 5.25 10.99
CA THR A 181 5.39 5.13 12.44
C THR A 181 4.95 6.47 13.05
N ARG A 182 5.68 7.55 12.75
CA ARG A 182 5.32 8.89 13.22
C ARG A 182 3.93 9.31 12.71
N ILE A 183 3.63 9.10 11.43
CA ILE A 183 2.31 9.43 10.85
C ILE A 183 1.19 8.66 11.56
N LEU A 184 1.38 7.37 11.84
CA LEU A 184 0.44 6.56 12.61
C LEU A 184 0.19 7.15 13.99
N THR A 185 1.25 7.49 14.74
CA THR A 185 1.14 8.14 16.05
C THR A 185 0.40 9.49 15.97
N GLU A 186 0.72 10.32 14.98
CA GLU A 186 0.06 11.61 14.74
C GLU A 186 -1.43 11.46 14.33
N CYS A 187 -1.82 10.30 13.82
CA CYS A 187 -3.21 9.95 13.51
C CYS A 187 -3.97 9.32 14.69
N GLY A 188 -3.33 9.14 15.86
CA GLY A 188 -3.96 8.61 17.06
C GLY A 188 -3.79 7.10 17.26
N TYR A 189 -3.10 6.41 16.36
CA TYR A 189 -2.84 4.97 16.53
C TYR A 189 -1.80 4.70 17.61
N SER A 190 -2.01 3.61 18.34
CA SER A 190 -1.18 3.15 19.45
C SER A 190 -0.64 1.73 19.21
N GLU A 191 0.17 1.21 20.14
CA GLU A 191 0.73 -0.15 20.10
C GLU A 191 1.34 -0.55 18.76
N ILE A 192 2.09 0.36 18.13
CA ILE A 192 2.63 0.17 16.79
C ILE A 192 3.71 -0.90 16.81
N LYS A 193 3.47 -2.01 16.11
CA LYS A 193 4.43 -3.11 15.89
C LYS A 193 4.87 -3.13 14.43
N THR A 194 6.14 -3.49 14.19
CA THR A 194 6.69 -3.51 12.84
C THR A 194 7.44 -4.81 12.57
N TRP A 195 7.28 -5.33 11.35
CA TRP A 195 8.02 -6.48 10.83
C TRP A 195 8.65 -6.11 9.51
N LYS A 196 9.96 -6.19 9.44
CA LYS A 196 10.72 -5.90 8.23
C LYS A 196 11.14 -7.19 7.57
N LEU A 197 10.71 -7.43 6.33
CA LEU A 197 11.09 -8.61 5.58
C LEU A 197 12.58 -8.57 5.23
N SER A 198 13.25 -9.72 5.28
CA SER A 198 14.60 -9.86 4.76
C SER A 198 14.62 -9.78 3.23
N ARG A 199 15.80 -9.59 2.64
CA ARG A 199 15.95 -9.53 1.18
C ARG A 199 15.59 -10.84 0.50
N GLU A 200 15.86 -11.96 1.16
CA GLU A 200 15.57 -13.31 0.72
C GLU A 200 14.07 -13.57 0.68
N GLU A 201 13.37 -13.15 1.72
CA GLU A 201 11.93 -13.27 1.85
C GLU A 201 11.17 -12.45 0.81
N GLU A 202 11.65 -11.24 0.51
CA GLU A 202 11.03 -10.40 -0.51
C GLU A 202 11.20 -10.95 -1.92
N ASN A 203 12.42 -11.34 -2.26
CA ASN A 203 12.74 -11.80 -3.62
C ASN A 203 13.96 -12.73 -3.60
N PRO A 204 13.80 -14.02 -3.88
CA PRO A 204 14.90 -14.98 -3.94
C PRO A 204 15.86 -14.73 -5.12
N LYS A 205 15.49 -13.91 -6.10
CA LYS A 205 16.33 -13.61 -7.26
C LYS A 205 17.52 -12.74 -6.87
N LYS A 206 18.71 -13.04 -7.44
CA LYS A 206 19.94 -12.24 -7.21
C LYS A 206 19.85 -10.80 -7.74
N TRP A 207 18.97 -10.56 -8.72
CA TRP A 207 18.77 -9.26 -9.37
C TRP A 207 17.34 -8.78 -9.18
N VAL A 208 17.17 -7.52 -8.84
CA VAL A 208 15.87 -6.85 -8.71
C VAL A 208 15.75 -5.74 -9.74
N ARG A 209 14.53 -5.55 -10.25
CA ARG A 209 14.22 -4.47 -11.18
C ARG A 209 13.84 -3.23 -10.37
N ILE A 210 14.52 -2.11 -10.65
CA ILE A 210 14.10 -0.81 -10.11
C ILE A 210 12.99 -0.27 -10.98
N SER A 211 11.87 0.09 -10.37
CA SER A 211 10.70 0.66 -11.06
C SER A 211 10.71 2.19 -11.12
N ILE A 212 11.75 2.85 -10.61
CA ILE A 212 11.84 4.32 -10.57
C ILE A 212 12.31 4.84 -11.93
N GLY A 213 11.34 5.17 -12.78
CA GLY A 213 11.54 6.02 -13.97
C GLY A 213 12.45 5.49 -15.09
N LEU A 214 13.23 4.45 -14.86
CA LEU A 214 14.09 3.83 -15.85
C LEU A 214 13.55 2.45 -16.21
N PRO A 215 12.98 2.25 -17.40
CA PRO A 215 12.53 0.95 -17.83
C PRO A 215 13.74 0.01 -17.94
N ASN A 216 13.64 -1.14 -17.27
CA ASN A 216 14.59 -2.25 -17.33
C ASN A 216 15.93 -2.12 -16.56
N LEU A 217 16.12 -1.11 -15.71
CA LEU A 217 17.30 -1.12 -14.85
C LEU A 217 17.20 -2.26 -13.82
N LYS A 218 18.15 -3.19 -13.89
CA LYS A 218 18.30 -4.26 -12.89
C LYS A 218 19.52 -3.94 -12.03
N ILE A 219 19.34 -4.03 -10.73
CA ILE A 219 20.45 -3.93 -9.78
C ILE A 219 20.60 -5.24 -9.01
N PRO A 220 21.80 -5.55 -8.52
CA PRO A 220 21.97 -6.64 -7.56
C PRO A 220 21.06 -6.43 -6.34
N ARG A 221 20.43 -7.51 -5.86
CA ARG A 221 19.52 -7.45 -4.72
C ARG A 221 20.13 -6.78 -3.48
N TRP A 222 21.42 -6.98 -3.26
CA TRP A 222 22.13 -6.39 -2.12
C TRP A 222 22.24 -4.86 -2.18
N LEU A 223 22.20 -4.27 -3.40
CA LEU A 223 22.17 -2.81 -3.61
C LEU A 223 20.77 -2.20 -3.45
N ASN A 224 19.69 -3.01 -3.45
CA ASN A 224 18.35 -2.47 -3.27
C ASN A 224 18.16 -1.96 -1.83
N PRO A 225 17.99 -0.65 -1.61
CA PRO A 225 17.84 -0.09 -0.28
C PRO A 225 16.42 -0.30 0.30
N SER A 226 15.44 -0.56 -0.55
CA SER A 226 14.05 -0.70 -0.11
C SER A 226 13.79 -2.05 0.53
N ARG A 227 12.85 -2.05 1.51
CA ARG A 227 12.36 -3.26 2.20
C ARG A 227 10.86 -3.18 2.39
N VAL A 228 10.21 -4.32 2.28
CA VAL A 228 8.84 -4.42 2.74
C VAL A 228 8.82 -4.38 4.26
N THR A 229 8.03 -3.46 4.77
CA THR A 229 7.76 -3.34 6.21
C THR A 229 6.27 -3.46 6.42
N ILE A 230 5.88 -4.32 7.35
CA ILE A 230 4.50 -4.50 7.77
C ILE A 230 4.35 -3.79 9.12
N PHE A 231 3.30 -3.01 9.24
CA PHE A 231 2.92 -2.32 10.47
C PHE A 231 1.57 -2.85 10.93
N GLU A 232 1.45 -3.07 12.22
CA GLU A 232 0.17 -3.24 12.91
C GLU A 232 0.07 -2.14 13.95
N ALA A 233 -1.09 -1.49 14.05
CA ALA A 233 -1.35 -0.50 15.08
C ALA A 233 -2.81 -0.58 15.55
N LYS A 234 -3.07 -0.20 16.80
CA LYS A 234 -4.41 -0.17 17.42
C LYS A 234 -5.03 1.21 17.32
N ASN A 235 -6.36 1.20 17.14
CA ASN A 235 -7.19 2.41 17.19
C ASN A 235 -7.62 2.72 18.61
#